data_b4e5d68efa8f202b29666fb8f4146d80
#
_entry.id   b4e5d68efa8f202b29666fb8f4146d80
#
_cell.length_a   1.000
_cell.length_b   1.000
_cell.length_c   1.000
_cell.angle_alpha   90.00
_cell.angle_beta   90.00
_cell.angle_gamma   90.00
#
_symmetry.space_group_name_H-M   'P 1'
#
loop_
_entity.id
_entity.type
_entity.pdbx_description
1 polymer ?
#
loop_
_entity_poly.entity_id
_entity_poly.type
_entity_poly.pdbx_seq_one_letter_code
_entity_poly.pdbx_strand_id
1 'polypeptide(L)'
;MDILTIDGLCKRYKNKEALKDVTYSLGEGRILGLLGPNGSGKTTLLKCLAGLLTPEKGDARVCDTPIGTDTKKLVAYLPDKNFLCEGMTIESFLVYTKDFFDDFDEHKAKEMIGRLGIDEKLTIKTLSKGNKEKLALIVTMSRNAKLYLLDEPIAGVDPAARDYVISTVLANYSPHSSIVLSTHLIADVEKVLTDVVFIADGEIVLAGDADVVRQQTGQSIDALFREEFRC
;
A
#
# COMPACT_ATOMS: atom_id res chain seq x y z
N MET A 1 9.75 -17.51 3.47
CA MET A 1 10.83 -16.56 3.07
C MET A 1 10.32 -15.17 3.30
N ASP A 2 11.15 -14.27 3.84
CA ASP A 2 10.70 -12.89 4.04
C ASP A 2 10.76 -12.13 2.72
N ILE A 3 9.65 -11.50 2.37
CA ILE A 3 9.56 -10.68 1.16
C ILE A 3 10.00 -9.25 1.43
N LEU A 4 9.86 -8.81 2.68
CA LEU A 4 10.29 -7.50 3.17
C LEU A 4 11.02 -7.66 4.49
N THR A 5 12.20 -7.08 4.61
CA THR A 5 12.91 -6.92 5.88
C THR A 5 13.25 -5.45 6.08
N ILE A 6 13.07 -4.97 7.30
CA ILE A 6 13.37 -3.60 7.73
C ILE A 6 14.19 -3.73 9.01
N ASP A 7 15.34 -3.07 9.07
CA ASP A 7 16.25 -3.12 10.21
C ASP A 7 16.70 -1.72 10.61
N GLY A 8 16.24 -1.26 11.78
CA GLY A 8 16.65 -0.01 12.39
C GLY A 8 16.37 1.24 11.56
N LEU A 9 15.30 1.26 10.75
CA LEU A 9 15.04 2.33 9.78
C LEU A 9 14.68 3.64 10.48
N CYS A 10 15.48 4.69 10.23
CA CYS A 10 15.26 6.04 10.77
C CYS A 10 15.09 7.05 9.63
N LYS A 11 14.16 7.99 9.81
CA LYS A 11 13.95 9.12 8.89
C LYS A 11 13.58 10.39 9.63
N ARG A 12 14.28 11.48 9.28
CA ARG A 12 14.03 12.81 9.86
C ARG A 12 13.68 13.81 8.77
N TYR A 13 12.78 14.73 9.09
CA TYR A 13 12.49 15.94 8.31
C TYR A 13 12.81 17.17 9.14
N LYS A 14 13.89 17.89 8.80
CA LYS A 14 14.37 19.04 9.59
C LYS A 14 14.48 18.67 11.08
N ASN A 15 13.51 19.10 11.89
CA ASN A 15 13.52 18.91 13.35
C ASN A 15 12.57 17.80 13.83
N LYS A 16 11.83 17.11 12.91
CA LYS A 16 10.88 16.04 13.26
C LYS A 16 11.44 14.68 12.83
N GLU A 17 11.61 13.78 13.78
CA GLU A 17 11.86 12.38 13.50
C GLU A 17 10.53 11.74 13.08
N ALA A 18 10.47 11.30 11.82
CA ALA A 18 9.28 10.70 11.24
C ALA A 18 9.30 9.16 11.34
N LEU A 19 10.49 8.56 11.45
CA LEU A 19 10.70 7.14 11.74
C LEU A 19 11.87 7.03 12.72
N LYS A 20 11.72 6.17 13.73
CA LYS A 20 12.68 5.96 14.82
C LYS A 20 12.87 4.47 15.03
N ASP A 21 13.98 3.93 14.54
CA ASP A 21 14.41 2.54 14.76
C ASP A 21 13.34 1.49 14.37
N VAL A 22 12.70 1.69 13.21
CA VAL A 22 11.65 0.80 12.73
C VAL A 22 12.28 -0.51 12.27
N THR A 23 11.92 -1.62 12.92
CA THR A 23 12.38 -2.97 12.60
C THR A 23 11.18 -3.90 12.46
N TYR A 24 11.06 -4.59 11.31
CA TYR A 24 9.99 -5.51 11.01
C TYR A 24 10.34 -6.44 9.85
N SER A 25 9.80 -7.66 9.84
CA SER A 25 9.87 -8.58 8.70
C SER A 25 8.48 -9.05 8.29
N LEU A 26 8.25 -9.14 6.97
CA LEU A 26 7.00 -9.62 6.39
C LEU A 26 7.29 -10.82 5.49
N GLY A 27 6.65 -11.94 5.79
CA GLY A 27 6.72 -13.15 4.97
C GLY A 27 6.00 -13.00 3.62
N GLU A 28 6.26 -13.95 2.72
CA GLU A 28 5.56 -14.11 1.45
C GLU A 28 4.09 -14.49 1.68
N GLY A 29 3.20 -14.01 0.81
CA GLY A 29 1.79 -14.32 0.91
C GLY A 29 1.08 -13.68 2.10
N ARG A 30 1.47 -12.48 2.50
CA ARG A 30 0.88 -11.80 3.67
C ARG A 30 0.27 -10.45 3.29
N ILE A 31 -0.78 -10.07 4.00
CA ILE A 31 -1.41 -8.76 3.90
C ILE A 31 -1.21 -8.04 5.24
N LEU A 32 -0.27 -7.10 5.26
CA LEU A 32 0.06 -6.31 6.44
C LEU A 32 -0.77 -5.03 6.50
N GLY A 33 -1.51 -4.84 7.58
CA GLY A 33 -2.09 -3.56 7.96
C GLY A 33 -1.07 -2.68 8.68
N LEU A 34 -0.60 -1.62 8.04
CA LEU A 34 0.21 -0.57 8.66
C LEU A 34 -0.73 0.51 9.21
N LEU A 35 -1.02 0.43 10.50
CA LEU A 35 -2.09 1.16 11.17
C LEU A 35 -1.52 2.23 12.10
N GLY A 36 -2.15 3.40 12.15
CA GLY A 36 -1.68 4.49 13.00
C GLY A 36 -2.42 5.79 12.70
N PRO A 37 -2.40 6.76 13.63
CA PRO A 37 -3.01 8.06 13.42
C PRO A 37 -2.32 8.84 12.30
N ASN A 38 -2.94 9.94 11.86
CA ASN A 38 -2.33 10.83 10.88
C ASN A 38 -1.03 11.42 11.42
N GLY A 39 0.03 11.40 10.59
CA GLY A 39 1.35 11.90 10.98
C GLY A 39 2.20 10.94 11.80
N SER A 40 1.78 9.69 12.03
CA SER A 40 2.54 8.66 12.76
C SER A 40 3.76 8.12 12.03
N GLY A 41 3.90 8.37 10.71
CA GLY A 41 5.05 7.90 9.91
C GLY A 41 4.72 6.91 8.79
N LYS A 42 3.46 6.43 8.65
CA LYS A 42 3.04 5.43 7.65
C LYS A 42 3.51 5.77 6.23
N THR A 43 3.08 6.91 5.70
CA THR A 43 3.48 7.36 4.36
C THR A 43 5.00 7.53 4.21
N THR A 44 5.70 7.94 5.27
CA THR A 44 7.16 8.06 5.25
C THR A 44 7.80 6.69 5.12
N LEU A 45 7.33 5.71 5.89
CA LEU A 45 7.81 4.33 5.81
C LEU A 45 7.57 3.76 4.39
N LEU A 46 6.34 3.85 3.88
CA LEU A 46 6.02 3.36 2.53
C LEU A 46 6.89 4.02 1.45
N LYS A 47 7.17 5.32 1.55
CA LYS A 47 8.06 6.02 0.61
C LYS A 47 9.52 5.58 0.72
N CYS A 48 10.01 5.25 1.91
CA CYS A 48 11.34 4.65 2.07
C CYS A 48 11.38 3.26 1.38
N LEU A 49 10.38 2.42 1.63
CA LEU A 49 10.28 1.09 1.03
C LEU A 49 10.10 1.13 -0.51
N ALA A 50 9.42 2.15 -1.03
CA ALA A 50 9.30 2.39 -2.48
C ALA A 50 10.57 2.99 -3.12
N GLY A 51 11.62 3.28 -2.33
CA GLY A 51 12.84 3.92 -2.82
C GLY A 51 12.65 5.38 -3.26
N LEU A 52 11.62 6.05 -2.76
CA LEU A 52 11.33 7.47 -3.02
C LEU A 52 11.94 8.40 -1.98
N LEU A 53 12.30 7.86 -0.82
CA LEU A 53 13.00 8.56 0.25
C LEU A 53 14.17 7.71 0.72
N THR A 54 15.31 8.34 0.94
CA THR A 54 16.48 7.70 1.53
C THR A 54 16.42 7.85 3.06
N PRO A 55 16.46 6.75 3.83
CA PRO A 55 16.58 6.80 5.28
C PRO A 55 17.93 7.40 5.71
N GLU A 56 18.01 7.94 6.91
CA GLU A 56 19.28 8.40 7.51
C GLU A 56 20.07 7.27 8.15
N LYS A 57 19.36 6.24 8.66
CA LYS A 57 19.95 5.06 9.29
C LYS A 57 19.09 3.84 9.00
N GLY A 58 19.66 2.68 9.22
CA GLY A 58 19.00 1.41 9.01
C GLY A 58 18.99 0.99 7.54
N ASP A 59 18.48 -0.19 7.29
CA ASP A 59 18.37 -0.82 5.98
C ASP A 59 16.97 -1.40 5.76
N ALA A 60 16.60 -1.54 4.49
CA ALA A 60 15.40 -2.29 4.13
C ALA A 60 15.65 -3.05 2.83
N ARG A 61 15.08 -4.25 2.73
CA ARG A 61 15.25 -5.15 1.60
C ARG A 61 13.91 -5.72 1.13
N VAL A 62 13.79 -5.89 -0.17
CA VAL A 62 12.68 -6.64 -0.78
C VAL A 62 13.28 -7.83 -1.53
N CYS A 63 12.86 -9.05 -1.16
CA CYS A 63 13.42 -10.30 -1.69
C CYS A 63 14.97 -10.29 -1.58
N ASP A 64 15.51 -9.99 -0.40
CA ASP A 64 16.93 -9.85 -0.09
C ASP A 64 17.69 -8.75 -0.88
N THR A 65 16.99 -8.03 -1.77
CA THR A 65 17.57 -6.91 -2.54
C THR A 65 17.43 -5.60 -1.77
N PRO A 66 18.52 -4.87 -1.48
CA PRO A 66 18.45 -3.56 -0.83
C PRO A 66 17.58 -2.58 -1.63
N ILE A 67 16.83 -1.73 -0.92
CA ILE A 67 15.96 -0.73 -1.55
C ILE A 67 16.78 0.19 -2.46
N GLY A 68 16.38 0.29 -3.73
CA GLY A 68 17.07 1.06 -4.74
C GLY A 68 16.44 0.92 -6.12
N THR A 69 17.25 1.07 -7.16
CA THR A 69 16.80 0.97 -8.55
C THR A 69 16.26 -0.43 -8.88
N ASP A 70 16.93 -1.47 -8.40
CA ASP A 70 16.58 -2.85 -8.72
C ASP A 70 15.27 -3.28 -8.06
N THR A 71 14.95 -2.77 -6.87
CA THR A 71 13.69 -3.07 -6.20
C THR A 71 12.47 -2.42 -6.84
N LYS A 72 12.64 -1.41 -7.71
CA LYS A 72 11.52 -0.81 -8.46
C LYS A 72 10.80 -1.80 -9.39
N LYS A 73 11.48 -2.87 -9.79
CA LYS A 73 10.89 -3.98 -10.54
C LYS A 73 10.07 -4.93 -9.65
N LEU A 74 10.35 -4.93 -8.34
CA LEU A 74 9.74 -5.83 -7.36
C LEU A 74 8.58 -5.16 -6.59
N VAL A 75 8.54 -3.82 -6.61
CA VAL A 75 7.60 -3.02 -5.78
C VAL A 75 6.63 -2.26 -6.65
N ALA A 76 5.34 -2.41 -6.36
CA ALA A 76 4.28 -1.54 -6.89
C ALA A 76 3.81 -0.61 -5.76
N TYR A 77 3.79 0.69 -6.01
CA TYR A 77 3.42 1.69 -5.00
C TYR A 77 2.22 2.51 -5.46
N LEU A 78 1.16 2.49 -4.67
CA LEU A 78 0.01 3.39 -4.79
C LEU A 78 0.16 4.51 -3.74
N PRO A 79 0.47 5.75 -4.15
CA PRO A 79 0.54 6.87 -3.23
C PRO A 79 -0.85 7.37 -2.80
N ASP A 80 -0.92 8.07 -1.67
CA ASP A 80 -2.11 8.78 -1.18
C ASP A 80 -2.56 9.91 -2.13
N LYS A 81 -1.64 10.43 -2.95
CA LYS A 81 -1.90 11.47 -3.93
C LYS A 81 -2.02 10.92 -5.33
N ASN A 82 -2.92 11.51 -6.10
CA ASN A 82 -3.09 11.16 -7.50
C ASN A 82 -1.78 11.31 -8.29
N PHE A 83 -1.35 10.22 -8.96
CA PHE A 83 -0.17 10.17 -9.82
C PHE A 83 -0.53 10.06 -11.31
N LEU A 84 -1.82 10.01 -11.64
CA LEU A 84 -2.30 9.83 -13.00
C LEU A 84 -1.98 11.06 -13.87
N CYS A 85 -1.58 10.84 -15.10
CA CYS A 85 -1.33 11.89 -16.08
C CYS A 85 -2.66 12.42 -16.65
N GLU A 86 -3.25 13.43 -16.00
CA GLU A 86 -4.59 13.94 -16.30
C GLU A 86 -4.81 14.38 -17.75
N GLY A 87 -3.76 14.76 -18.47
CA GLY A 87 -3.81 15.17 -19.88
C GLY A 87 -3.89 14.02 -20.89
N MET A 88 -3.69 12.77 -20.44
CA MET A 88 -3.73 11.59 -21.30
C MET A 88 -5.14 10.97 -21.32
N THR A 89 -5.44 10.20 -22.39
CA THR A 89 -6.51 9.22 -22.35
C THR A 89 -6.08 8.04 -21.49
N ILE A 90 -7.05 7.26 -20.99
CA ILE A 90 -6.75 6.05 -20.20
C ILE A 90 -5.89 5.09 -21.04
N GLU A 91 -6.28 4.82 -22.28
CA GLU A 91 -5.53 3.95 -23.20
C GLU A 91 -4.07 4.41 -23.34
N SER A 92 -3.84 5.70 -23.62
CA SER A 92 -2.48 6.25 -23.76
C SER A 92 -1.68 6.13 -22.45
N PHE A 93 -2.34 6.26 -21.30
CA PHE A 93 -1.70 6.12 -20.00
C PHE A 93 -1.32 4.66 -19.69
N LEU A 94 -2.12 3.68 -20.11
CA LEU A 94 -1.76 2.26 -19.97
C LEU A 94 -0.54 1.91 -20.83
N VAL A 95 -0.51 2.36 -22.08
CA VAL A 95 0.66 2.18 -22.97
C VAL A 95 1.91 2.84 -22.35
N TYR A 96 1.79 4.09 -21.90
CA TYR A 96 2.88 4.78 -21.20
C TYR A 96 3.37 4.01 -19.98
N THR A 97 2.45 3.44 -19.17
CA THR A 97 2.83 2.64 -17.98
C THR A 97 3.59 1.39 -18.38
N LYS A 98 3.19 0.73 -19.45
CA LYS A 98 3.86 -0.47 -19.98
C LYS A 98 5.28 -0.20 -20.46
N ASP A 99 5.53 0.98 -21.02
CA ASP A 99 6.87 1.38 -21.47
C ASP A 99 7.85 1.57 -20.29
N PHE A 100 7.33 1.86 -19.08
CA PHE A 100 8.14 2.02 -17.87
C PHE A 100 8.27 0.76 -17.03
N PHE A 101 7.30 -0.14 -17.11
CA PHE A 101 7.23 -1.33 -16.26
C PHE A 101 7.02 -2.58 -17.11
N ASP A 102 8.06 -3.34 -17.36
CA ASP A 102 8.04 -4.59 -18.13
C ASP A 102 7.07 -5.62 -17.55
N ASP A 103 6.80 -5.54 -16.22
CA ASP A 103 5.90 -6.41 -15.48
C ASP A 103 4.44 -5.92 -15.46
N PHE A 104 4.11 -4.85 -16.20
CA PHE A 104 2.75 -4.34 -16.28
C PHE A 104 1.88 -5.16 -17.24
N ASP A 105 0.80 -5.73 -16.71
CA ASP A 105 -0.19 -6.48 -17.47
C ASP A 105 -1.30 -5.54 -17.98
N GLU A 106 -1.12 -5.03 -19.21
CA GLU A 106 -2.08 -4.14 -19.87
C GLU A 106 -3.44 -4.83 -20.10
N HIS A 107 -3.44 -6.12 -20.42
CA HIS A 107 -4.68 -6.86 -20.63
C HIS A 107 -5.52 -6.93 -19.37
N LYS A 108 -4.90 -7.26 -18.24
CA LYS A 108 -5.51 -7.25 -16.91
C LYS A 108 -6.08 -5.87 -16.57
N ALA A 109 -5.31 -4.80 -16.81
CA ALA A 109 -5.77 -3.43 -16.57
C ALA A 109 -7.03 -3.09 -17.38
N LYS A 110 -7.03 -3.39 -18.68
CA LYS A 110 -8.18 -3.18 -19.59
C LYS A 110 -9.41 -3.98 -19.15
N GLU A 111 -9.24 -5.24 -18.79
CA GLU A 111 -10.32 -6.06 -18.28
C GLU A 111 -10.98 -5.44 -17.03
N MET A 112 -10.16 -4.99 -16.07
CA MET A 112 -10.65 -4.37 -14.85
C MET A 112 -11.35 -3.02 -15.11
N ILE A 113 -10.84 -2.21 -16.05
CA ILE A 113 -11.46 -0.94 -16.47
C ILE A 113 -12.80 -1.21 -17.15
N GLY A 114 -12.85 -2.23 -18.04
CA GLY A 114 -14.08 -2.64 -18.71
C GLY A 114 -15.17 -3.09 -17.74
N ARG A 115 -14.81 -3.80 -16.65
CA ARG A 115 -15.76 -4.19 -15.58
C ARG A 115 -16.38 -2.98 -14.86
N LEU A 116 -15.68 -1.83 -14.83
CA LEU A 116 -16.20 -0.58 -14.29
C LEU A 116 -17.09 0.19 -15.29
N GLY A 117 -17.19 -0.26 -16.54
CA GLY A 117 -17.91 0.46 -17.61
C GLY A 117 -17.24 1.79 -18.00
N ILE A 118 -15.94 1.93 -17.77
CA ILE A 118 -15.20 3.14 -18.12
C ILE A 118 -14.63 2.99 -19.53
N ASP A 119 -14.92 3.96 -20.41
CA ASP A 119 -14.37 3.99 -21.77
C ASP A 119 -12.90 4.44 -21.73
N GLU A 120 -12.00 3.61 -22.24
CA GLU A 120 -10.54 3.84 -22.27
C GLU A 120 -10.14 5.08 -23.10
N LYS A 121 -11.03 5.54 -24.00
CA LYS A 121 -10.80 6.75 -24.80
C LYS A 121 -11.03 8.04 -24.03
N LEU A 122 -11.64 7.97 -22.85
CA LEU A 122 -11.84 9.15 -22.01
C LEU A 122 -10.49 9.71 -21.54
N THR A 123 -10.41 11.04 -21.51
CA THR A 123 -9.28 11.73 -20.87
C THR A 123 -9.39 11.60 -19.37
N ILE A 124 -8.31 11.25 -18.71
CA ILE A 124 -8.24 11.02 -17.25
C ILE A 124 -8.76 12.23 -16.47
N LYS A 125 -8.53 13.45 -16.96
CA LYS A 125 -9.04 14.69 -16.37
C LYS A 125 -10.57 14.69 -16.22
N THR A 126 -11.30 14.06 -17.14
CA THR A 126 -12.77 14.04 -17.15
C THR A 126 -13.40 13.04 -16.18
N LEU A 127 -12.60 12.15 -15.63
CA LEU A 127 -13.07 11.16 -14.66
C LEU A 127 -13.47 11.84 -13.34
N SER A 128 -14.50 11.28 -12.68
CA SER A 128 -14.81 11.62 -11.30
C SER A 128 -13.63 11.28 -10.38
N LYS A 129 -13.57 11.90 -9.19
CA LYS A 129 -12.54 11.59 -8.20
C LYS A 129 -12.49 10.09 -7.90
N GLY A 130 -13.62 9.45 -7.62
CA GLY A 130 -13.68 8.02 -7.33
C GLY A 130 -13.21 7.12 -8.50
N ASN A 131 -13.51 7.52 -9.75
CA ASN A 131 -13.01 6.77 -10.92
C ASN A 131 -11.51 6.95 -11.12
N LYS A 132 -10.94 8.12 -10.78
CA LYS A 132 -9.47 8.32 -10.76
C LYS A 132 -8.81 7.43 -9.70
N GLU A 133 -9.37 7.34 -8.51
CA GLU A 133 -8.88 6.46 -7.43
C GLU A 133 -8.92 4.98 -7.83
N LYS A 134 -10.04 4.54 -8.42
CA LYS A 134 -10.17 3.19 -8.97
C LYS A 134 -9.16 2.91 -10.09
N LEU A 135 -8.98 3.85 -11.03
CA LEU A 135 -7.99 3.72 -12.10
C LEU A 135 -6.56 3.63 -11.54
N ALA A 136 -6.20 4.44 -10.57
CA ALA A 136 -4.89 4.41 -9.92
C ALA A 136 -4.63 3.05 -9.25
N LEU A 137 -5.64 2.50 -8.55
CA LEU A 137 -5.55 1.18 -7.96
C LEU A 137 -5.39 0.09 -9.03
N ILE A 138 -6.22 0.11 -10.09
CA ILE A 138 -6.15 -0.86 -11.20
C ILE A 138 -4.75 -0.87 -11.80
N VAL A 139 -4.21 0.29 -12.13
CA VAL A 139 -2.87 0.41 -12.72
C VAL A 139 -1.82 -0.16 -11.78
N THR A 140 -1.90 0.15 -10.48
CA THR A 140 -0.96 -0.39 -9.47
C THR A 140 -1.08 -1.92 -9.34
N MET A 141 -2.31 -2.45 -9.26
CA MET A 141 -2.57 -3.89 -9.09
C MET A 141 -2.39 -4.70 -10.39
N SER A 142 -2.24 -4.03 -11.53
CA SER A 142 -1.92 -4.68 -12.81
C SER A 142 -0.41 -4.86 -13.03
N ARG A 143 0.44 -4.43 -12.10
CA ARG A 143 1.84 -4.84 -12.02
C ARG A 143 1.94 -6.28 -11.53
N ASN A 144 2.96 -7.01 -11.93
CA ASN A 144 3.29 -8.33 -11.38
C ASN A 144 4.41 -8.20 -10.33
N ALA A 145 4.16 -7.40 -9.32
CA ALA A 145 5.11 -7.07 -8.28
C ALA A 145 5.18 -8.17 -7.19
N LYS A 146 6.30 -8.20 -6.46
CA LYS A 146 6.47 -9.04 -5.26
C LYS A 146 5.90 -8.36 -4.01
N LEU A 147 6.00 -7.05 -3.94
CA LEU A 147 5.50 -6.24 -2.82
C LEU A 147 4.62 -5.10 -3.35
N TYR A 148 3.39 -5.05 -2.88
CA TYR A 148 2.48 -3.93 -3.13
C TYR A 148 2.44 -3.04 -1.89
N LEU A 149 2.70 -1.76 -2.07
CA LEU A 149 2.64 -0.73 -1.03
C LEU A 149 1.45 0.18 -1.35
N LEU A 150 0.39 0.11 -0.55
CA LEU A 150 -0.85 0.87 -0.78
C LEU A 150 -1.01 1.92 0.33
N ASP A 151 -0.84 3.19 -0.02
CA ASP A 151 -0.91 4.30 0.92
C ASP A 151 -2.32 4.91 0.94
N GLU A 152 -3.07 4.61 2.01
CA GLU A 152 -4.45 5.07 2.22
C GLU A 152 -5.40 4.78 1.03
N PRO A 153 -5.44 3.55 0.48
CA PRO A 153 -6.17 3.24 -0.77
C PRO A 153 -7.69 3.39 -0.68
N ILE A 154 -8.24 3.48 0.53
CA ILE A 154 -9.69 3.63 0.79
C ILE A 154 -10.03 4.98 1.41
N ALA A 155 -9.05 5.86 1.66
CA ALA A 155 -9.27 7.18 2.20
C ALA A 155 -9.94 8.08 1.17
N GLY A 156 -11.06 8.69 1.54
CA GLY A 156 -11.82 9.56 0.64
C GLY A 156 -12.70 8.85 -0.39
N VAL A 157 -12.68 7.52 -0.40
CA VAL A 157 -13.57 6.68 -1.21
C VAL A 157 -14.91 6.51 -0.49
N ASP A 158 -16.02 6.62 -1.23
CA ASP A 158 -17.35 6.38 -0.65
C ASP A 158 -17.49 4.92 -0.16
N PRO A 159 -18.33 4.65 0.86
CA PRO A 159 -18.42 3.31 1.46
C PRO A 159 -18.71 2.19 0.46
N ALA A 160 -19.56 2.42 -0.55
CA ALA A 160 -19.88 1.40 -1.56
C ALA A 160 -18.68 1.09 -2.47
N ALA A 161 -17.81 2.08 -2.72
CA ALA A 161 -16.60 1.88 -3.51
C ALA A 161 -15.44 1.27 -2.71
N ARG A 162 -15.46 1.29 -1.36
CA ARG A 162 -14.45 0.63 -0.52
C ARG A 162 -14.44 -0.88 -0.72
N ASP A 163 -15.60 -1.51 -0.80
CA ASP A 163 -15.73 -2.94 -1.09
C ASP A 163 -15.10 -3.30 -2.43
N TYR A 164 -15.24 -2.42 -3.44
CA TYR A 164 -14.55 -2.60 -4.72
C TYR A 164 -13.03 -2.55 -4.57
N VAL A 165 -12.48 -1.61 -3.80
CA VAL A 165 -11.04 -1.51 -3.55
C VAL A 165 -10.53 -2.79 -2.89
N ILE A 166 -11.17 -3.22 -1.81
CA ILE A 166 -10.79 -4.42 -1.04
C ILE A 166 -10.89 -5.68 -1.92
N SER A 167 -12.01 -5.85 -2.64
CA SER A 167 -12.18 -6.99 -3.54
C SER A 167 -11.17 -6.99 -4.70
N THR A 168 -10.80 -5.81 -5.20
CA THR A 168 -9.74 -5.67 -6.22
C THR A 168 -8.39 -6.08 -5.67
N VAL A 169 -8.03 -5.65 -4.46
CA VAL A 169 -6.79 -6.04 -3.79
C VAL A 169 -6.75 -7.56 -3.62
N LEU A 170 -7.81 -8.17 -3.09
CA LEU A 170 -7.88 -9.62 -2.86
C LEU A 170 -7.87 -10.44 -4.15
N ALA A 171 -8.62 -10.01 -5.19
CA ALA A 171 -8.66 -10.71 -6.47
C ALA A 171 -7.33 -10.72 -7.22
N ASN A 172 -6.46 -9.73 -6.91
CA ASN A 172 -5.15 -9.59 -7.54
C ASN A 172 -3.99 -10.00 -6.61
N TYR A 173 -4.33 -10.45 -5.42
CA TYR A 173 -3.38 -11.03 -4.49
C TYR A 173 -2.87 -12.38 -5.01
N SER A 174 -1.59 -12.60 -4.84
CA SER A 174 -0.93 -13.87 -5.16
C SER A 174 -0.25 -14.42 -3.91
N PRO A 175 -0.25 -15.73 -3.68
CA PRO A 175 0.50 -16.33 -2.58
C PRO A 175 2.01 -16.09 -2.66
N HIS A 176 2.49 -15.62 -3.81
CA HIS A 176 3.90 -15.28 -4.07
C HIS A 176 4.20 -13.78 -4.02
N SER A 177 3.26 -12.98 -3.55
CA SER A 177 3.41 -11.55 -3.32
C SER A 177 2.88 -11.17 -1.94
N SER A 178 3.25 -10.00 -1.43
CA SER A 178 2.71 -9.47 -0.18
C SER A 178 2.25 -8.04 -0.36
N ILE A 179 1.35 -7.62 0.51
CA ILE A 179 0.74 -6.30 0.46
C ILE A 179 0.99 -5.61 1.80
N VAL A 180 1.44 -4.37 1.76
CA VAL A 180 1.44 -3.45 2.90
C VAL A 180 0.40 -2.38 2.62
N LEU A 181 -0.65 -2.35 3.41
CA LEU A 181 -1.77 -1.41 3.26
C LEU A 181 -1.78 -0.47 4.45
N SER A 182 -1.53 0.83 4.22
CA SER A 182 -1.69 1.83 5.26
C SER A 182 -3.11 2.34 5.30
N THR A 183 -3.70 2.44 6.49
CA THR A 183 -5.01 3.07 6.67
C THR A 183 -5.25 3.48 8.12
N HIS A 184 -6.19 4.40 8.31
CA HIS A 184 -6.83 4.71 9.58
C HIS A 184 -8.28 4.19 9.66
N LEU A 185 -8.80 3.59 8.57
CA LEU A 185 -10.14 3.01 8.45
C LEU A 185 -10.07 1.49 8.67
N ILE A 186 -9.77 1.07 9.89
CA ILE A 186 -9.39 -0.31 10.21
C ILE A 186 -10.56 -1.26 10.07
N ALA A 187 -11.76 -0.86 10.52
CA ALA A 187 -12.97 -1.68 10.47
C ALA A 187 -13.27 -2.20 9.04
N ASP A 188 -12.89 -1.43 8.01
CA ASP A 188 -13.14 -1.81 6.62
C ASP A 188 -12.19 -2.91 6.12
N VAL A 189 -10.97 -2.97 6.66
CA VAL A 189 -9.89 -3.86 6.16
C VAL A 189 -9.52 -4.99 7.10
N GLU A 190 -9.85 -4.92 8.40
CA GLU A 190 -9.34 -5.86 9.41
C GLU A 190 -9.60 -7.34 9.11
N LYS A 191 -10.67 -7.64 8.35
CA LYS A 191 -11.03 -9.02 7.99
C LYS A 191 -10.09 -9.67 6.98
N VAL A 192 -9.34 -8.85 6.25
CA VAL A 192 -8.42 -9.33 5.20
C VAL A 192 -6.97 -9.28 5.63
N LEU A 193 -6.68 -8.67 6.78
CA LEU A 193 -5.32 -8.57 7.29
C LEU A 193 -4.85 -9.90 7.87
N THR A 194 -3.67 -10.33 7.45
CA THR A 194 -2.95 -11.47 8.03
C THR A 194 -1.96 -11.03 9.11
N ASP A 195 -1.46 -9.80 9.01
CA ASP A 195 -0.52 -9.18 9.94
C ASP A 195 -0.93 -7.75 10.22
N VAL A 196 -0.54 -7.25 11.39
CA VAL A 196 -0.76 -5.88 11.81
C VAL A 196 0.50 -5.27 12.39
N VAL A 197 0.73 -4.01 12.07
CA VAL A 197 1.73 -3.14 12.70
C VAL A 197 1.05 -1.84 13.08
N PHE A 198 1.07 -1.51 14.37
CA PHE A 198 0.66 -0.19 14.87
C PHE A 198 1.89 0.70 14.95
N ILE A 199 1.81 1.87 14.31
CA ILE A 199 2.89 2.86 14.33
C ILE A 199 2.40 4.16 14.95
N ALA A 200 3.14 4.65 15.95
CA ALA A 200 2.91 5.90 16.66
C ALA A 200 4.20 6.70 16.72
N ASP A 201 4.14 7.99 16.43
CA ASP A 201 5.29 8.91 16.51
C ASP A 201 6.59 8.38 15.90
N GLY A 202 6.45 7.59 14.82
CA GLY A 202 7.57 7.01 14.10
C GLY A 202 8.11 5.69 14.65
N GLU A 203 7.49 5.12 15.69
CA GLU A 203 7.89 3.86 16.33
C GLU A 203 6.81 2.79 16.17
N ILE A 204 7.21 1.52 16.09
CA ILE A 204 6.28 0.40 16.14
C ILE A 204 5.92 0.15 17.61
N VAL A 205 4.62 0.28 17.93
CA VAL A 205 4.09 0.05 19.29
C VAL A 205 3.47 -1.33 19.44
N LEU A 206 3.00 -1.92 18.32
CA LEU A 206 2.49 -3.30 18.29
C LEU A 206 2.78 -3.89 16.91
N ALA A 207 3.18 -5.15 16.86
CA ALA A 207 3.33 -5.90 15.63
C ALA A 207 3.04 -7.38 15.84
N GLY A 208 2.42 -8.04 14.87
CA GLY A 208 2.18 -9.48 14.92
C GLY A 208 1.18 -10.00 13.90
N ASP A 209 0.99 -11.31 13.91
CA ASP A 209 -0.08 -12.00 13.19
C ASP A 209 -1.44 -11.53 13.73
N ALA A 210 -2.34 -11.14 12.83
CA ALA A 210 -3.62 -10.52 13.19
C ALA A 210 -4.52 -11.46 14.00
N ASP A 211 -4.52 -12.76 13.72
CA ASP A 211 -5.33 -13.73 14.45
C ASP A 211 -4.74 -14.00 15.84
N VAL A 212 -3.41 -14.04 15.96
CA VAL A 212 -2.74 -14.15 17.25
C VAL A 212 -3.04 -12.94 18.13
N VAL A 213 -2.96 -11.73 17.56
CA VAL A 213 -3.30 -10.49 18.30
C VAL A 213 -4.75 -10.51 18.77
N ARG A 214 -5.71 -10.88 17.89
CA ARG A 214 -7.15 -11.02 18.28
C ARG A 214 -7.34 -12.03 19.40
N GLN A 215 -6.66 -13.18 19.34
CA GLN A 215 -6.78 -14.24 20.36
C GLN A 215 -6.19 -13.80 21.70
N GLN A 216 -5.05 -13.14 21.71
CA GLN A 216 -4.37 -12.70 22.93
C GLN A 216 -5.11 -11.56 23.64
N THR A 217 -5.69 -10.64 22.87
CA THR A 217 -6.39 -9.47 23.42
C THR A 217 -7.88 -9.70 23.67
N GLY A 218 -8.48 -10.69 22.99
CA GLY A 218 -9.92 -10.92 23.01
C GLY A 218 -10.72 -9.83 22.29
N GLN A 219 -10.07 -8.99 21.48
CA GLN A 219 -10.64 -7.83 20.82
C GLN A 219 -10.44 -7.87 19.29
N SER A 220 -11.26 -7.11 18.54
CA SER A 220 -10.97 -6.82 17.14
C SER A 220 -9.78 -5.88 17.02
N ILE A 221 -9.14 -5.87 15.83
CA ILE A 221 -8.01 -4.96 15.56
C ILE A 221 -8.47 -3.49 15.65
N ASP A 222 -9.70 -3.18 15.19
CA ASP A 222 -10.27 -1.83 15.30
C ASP A 222 -10.49 -1.41 16.76
N ALA A 223 -11.02 -2.31 17.60
CA ALA A 223 -11.22 -2.04 19.02
C ALA A 223 -9.89 -1.80 19.76
N LEU A 224 -8.90 -2.67 19.50
CA LEU A 224 -7.57 -2.54 20.07
C LEU A 224 -6.88 -1.23 19.64
N PHE A 225 -7.03 -0.85 18.38
CA PHE A 225 -6.50 0.41 17.88
C PHE A 225 -7.11 1.64 18.57
N ARG A 226 -8.45 1.63 18.76
CA ARG A 226 -9.15 2.72 19.47
C ARG A 226 -8.73 2.82 20.93
N GLU A 227 -8.46 1.69 21.58
CA GLU A 227 -7.95 1.66 22.95
C GLU A 227 -6.53 2.25 23.02
N GLU A 228 -5.63 1.81 22.14
CA GLU A 228 -4.22 2.24 22.10
C GLU A 228 -4.08 3.73 21.81
N PHE A 229 -4.86 4.24 20.86
CA PHE A 229 -4.78 5.64 20.42
C PHE A 229 -5.85 6.54 21.04
N ARG A 230 -6.70 6.02 21.95
CA ARG A 230 -7.76 6.74 22.64
C ARG A 230 -8.59 7.65 21.72
N CYS A 231 -9.00 7.07 20.57
CA CYS A 231 -9.81 7.75 19.55
C CYS A 231 -11.31 7.59 19.83
#